data_82170a7e8deff294e6928ac344efd86d
#
_entry.id   82170a7e8deff294e6928ac344efd86d
#
_cell.length_a   1.000
_cell.length_b   1.000
_cell.length_c   1.000
_cell.angle_alpha   90.00
_cell.angle_beta   90.00
_cell.angle_gamma   90.00
#
_symmetry.space_group_name_H-M   'P 1'
#
loop_
_entity.id
_entity.type
_entity.pdbx_description
1 polymer ?
#
loop_
_entity_poly.entity_id
_entity_poly.type
_entity_poly.pdbx_seq_one_letter_code
_entity_poly.pdbx_strand_id
1 'polypeptide(L)'
;MDKPFKNIDEQLDILRSRNLEIDDEKEAREALTIYGYYEIVNGYKSFILESDDSDNFKTGETFSHLYSLYQLDKDIRNGVLRATLEVELSLRTAIAYTIAEDFGEKQTDYLNPRNYRRGHKRQNSNRYPLYQLLDKLNNIANDDIEPYKHYRENHGNIPPWILLKGTSFGNLVNFYKLLKPKQKDKVISICTGLPEQFITDSIKLMFAQALCMIHSYRNRAAHSGRLFSYRSQKIMEYNEPLHEKIMEITREEYNNGVGQTGLFTLQNILSIFKNQRSGFLFEFSVYYSIGYHCQYYPSDLDLLCEQTMINKNDMLRGIEKYSK
;
A
#
# COMPACT_ATOMS: atom_id res chain seq x y z
N MET A 1 -26.16 -10.33 -18.73
CA MET A 1 -25.69 -10.99 -19.97
C MET A 1 -24.58 -11.94 -19.59
N ASP A 2 -24.69 -13.20 -20.01
CA ASP A 2 -23.60 -14.15 -19.87
C ASP A 2 -22.40 -13.68 -20.71
N LYS A 3 -21.20 -13.78 -20.17
CA LYS A 3 -19.95 -13.51 -20.90
C LYS A 3 -19.35 -14.88 -21.28
N PRO A 4 -19.57 -15.37 -22.50
CA PRO A 4 -19.04 -16.66 -22.93
C PRO A 4 -17.52 -16.64 -22.97
N PHE A 5 -16.90 -17.82 -22.83
CA PHE A 5 -15.47 -17.98 -23.05
C PHE A 5 -15.08 -17.53 -24.46
N LYS A 6 -13.95 -16.83 -24.56
CA LYS A 6 -13.31 -16.40 -25.80
C LYS A 6 -11.86 -16.87 -25.81
N ASN A 7 -11.46 -17.57 -26.87
CA ASN A 7 -10.05 -17.92 -27.07
C ASN A 7 -9.22 -16.69 -27.45
N ILE A 8 -7.91 -16.83 -27.54
CA ILE A 8 -7.00 -15.69 -27.79
C ILE A 8 -7.27 -15.03 -29.14
N ASP A 9 -7.56 -15.81 -30.20
CA ASP A 9 -7.88 -15.26 -31.52
C ASP A 9 -9.15 -14.39 -31.46
N GLU A 10 -10.20 -14.90 -30.84
CA GLU A 10 -11.45 -14.16 -30.65
C GLU A 10 -11.26 -12.89 -29.80
N GLN A 11 -10.35 -12.94 -28.80
CA GLN A 11 -10.03 -11.76 -27.98
C GLN A 11 -9.31 -10.69 -28.82
N LEU A 12 -8.36 -11.06 -29.65
CA LEU A 12 -7.67 -10.15 -30.56
C LEU A 12 -8.63 -9.56 -31.60
N ASP A 13 -9.54 -10.36 -32.14
CA ASP A 13 -10.54 -9.89 -33.09
C ASP A 13 -11.52 -8.88 -32.45
N ILE A 14 -11.88 -9.07 -31.18
CA ILE A 14 -12.65 -8.09 -30.40
C ILE A 14 -11.88 -6.76 -30.27
N LEU A 15 -10.58 -6.81 -29.99
CA LEU A 15 -9.76 -5.60 -29.84
C LEU A 15 -9.65 -4.85 -31.20
N ARG A 16 -9.41 -5.56 -32.29
CA ARG A 16 -9.40 -5.00 -33.65
C ARG A 16 -10.76 -4.36 -34.02
N SER A 17 -11.86 -5.05 -33.70
CA SER A 17 -13.20 -4.52 -33.96
C SER A 17 -13.54 -3.25 -33.19
N ARG A 18 -12.79 -2.98 -32.13
CA ARG A 18 -12.88 -1.77 -31.27
C ARG A 18 -11.82 -0.73 -31.61
N ASN A 19 -11.24 -0.78 -32.79
CA ASN A 19 -10.25 0.18 -33.29
C ASN A 19 -8.90 0.15 -32.52
N LEU A 20 -8.51 -0.98 -31.87
CA LEU A 20 -7.18 -1.14 -31.32
C LEU A 20 -6.27 -1.81 -32.36
N GLU A 21 -5.16 -1.15 -32.71
CA GLU A 21 -4.14 -1.74 -33.56
C GLU A 21 -3.35 -2.82 -32.80
N ILE A 22 -3.18 -4.00 -33.40
CA ILE A 22 -2.32 -5.06 -32.88
C ILE A 22 -0.99 -4.94 -33.61
N ASP A 23 -0.13 -4.11 -33.06
CA ASP A 23 1.17 -3.72 -33.64
C ASP A 23 2.24 -4.83 -33.50
N ASP A 24 2.16 -5.65 -32.42
CA ASP A 24 2.92 -6.89 -32.26
C ASP A 24 1.98 -8.03 -31.84
N GLU A 25 1.58 -8.85 -32.81
CA GLU A 25 0.64 -9.94 -32.54
C GLU A 25 1.24 -11.02 -31.65
N LYS A 26 2.55 -11.27 -31.73
CA LYS A 26 3.23 -12.26 -30.89
C LYS A 26 3.22 -11.80 -29.43
N GLU A 27 3.61 -10.56 -29.16
CA GLU A 27 3.57 -9.98 -27.82
C GLU A 27 2.14 -9.99 -27.27
N ALA A 28 1.16 -9.57 -28.05
CA ALA A 28 -0.25 -9.54 -27.65
C ALA A 28 -0.77 -10.92 -27.23
N ARG A 29 -0.46 -11.96 -28.01
CA ARG A 29 -0.82 -13.35 -27.69
C ARG A 29 -0.19 -13.84 -26.41
N GLU A 30 1.11 -13.60 -26.24
CA GLU A 30 1.85 -14.00 -25.04
C GLU A 30 1.31 -13.25 -23.81
N ALA A 31 1.11 -11.95 -23.90
CA ALA A 31 0.59 -11.13 -22.80
C ALA A 31 -0.82 -11.56 -22.36
N LEU A 32 -1.74 -11.76 -23.32
CA LEU A 32 -3.10 -12.23 -23.05
C LEU A 32 -3.12 -13.66 -22.47
N THR A 33 -2.21 -14.52 -22.89
CA THR A 33 -2.09 -15.89 -22.36
C THR A 33 -1.57 -15.91 -20.93
N ILE A 34 -0.58 -15.05 -20.60
CA ILE A 34 0.09 -15.04 -19.29
C ILE A 34 -0.74 -14.27 -18.25
N TYR A 35 -1.26 -13.12 -18.61
CA TYR A 35 -1.90 -12.19 -17.66
C TYR A 35 -3.42 -12.13 -17.79
N GLY A 36 -3.96 -12.52 -18.96
CA GLY A 36 -5.38 -12.54 -19.24
C GLY A 36 -5.96 -11.19 -19.69
N TYR A 37 -7.03 -11.28 -20.48
CA TYR A 37 -7.73 -10.13 -21.04
C TYR A 37 -8.24 -9.15 -19.98
N TYR A 38 -8.77 -9.67 -18.87
CA TYR A 38 -9.36 -8.83 -17.83
C TYR A 38 -8.32 -7.91 -17.17
N GLU A 39 -7.15 -8.44 -16.85
CA GLU A 39 -6.08 -7.69 -16.18
C GLU A 39 -5.49 -6.62 -17.08
N ILE A 40 -5.21 -6.93 -18.35
CA ILE A 40 -4.61 -5.99 -19.28
C ILE A 40 -5.68 -5.03 -19.82
N VAL A 41 -6.73 -5.54 -20.46
CA VAL A 41 -7.65 -4.70 -21.22
C VAL A 41 -8.62 -3.98 -20.30
N ASN A 42 -9.39 -4.71 -19.48
CA ASN A 42 -10.36 -4.06 -18.60
C ASN A 42 -9.72 -3.23 -17.49
N GLY A 43 -8.48 -3.57 -17.13
CA GLY A 43 -7.72 -2.81 -16.14
C GLY A 43 -7.31 -1.41 -16.62
N TYR A 44 -7.03 -1.24 -17.93
CA TYR A 44 -6.35 -0.01 -18.41
C TYR A 44 -7.02 0.65 -19.62
N LYS A 45 -7.94 0.01 -20.33
CA LYS A 45 -8.59 0.57 -21.53
C LYS A 45 -9.18 1.97 -21.33
N SER A 46 -9.69 2.27 -20.14
CA SER A 46 -10.34 3.56 -19.85
C SER A 46 -9.45 4.79 -20.08
N PHE A 47 -8.14 4.63 -20.15
CA PHE A 47 -7.20 5.74 -20.38
C PHE A 47 -7.01 6.07 -21.86
N ILE A 48 -7.31 5.10 -22.75
CA ILE A 48 -7.08 5.19 -24.19
C ILE A 48 -8.36 4.98 -25.03
N LEU A 49 -9.54 4.95 -24.40
CA LEU A 49 -10.82 4.96 -25.10
C LEU A 49 -11.16 6.37 -25.63
N GLU A 50 -11.94 6.46 -26.69
CA GLU A 50 -12.42 7.71 -27.27
C GLU A 50 -13.19 8.57 -26.26
N SER A 51 -14.01 7.93 -25.43
CA SER A 51 -14.76 8.55 -24.32
C SER A 51 -15.13 7.49 -23.27
N ASP A 52 -15.61 7.95 -22.11
CA ASP A 52 -16.02 7.07 -21.01
C ASP A 52 -17.19 6.14 -21.38
N ASP A 53 -18.05 6.56 -22.31
CA ASP A 53 -19.22 5.81 -22.78
C ASP A 53 -18.91 4.94 -24.02
N SER A 54 -17.70 5.01 -24.58
CA SER A 54 -17.27 4.26 -25.76
C SER A 54 -16.57 2.96 -25.36
N ASP A 55 -16.77 1.91 -26.14
CA ASP A 55 -15.92 0.72 -26.11
C ASP A 55 -14.81 0.77 -27.19
N ASN A 56 -14.78 1.83 -28.03
CA ASN A 56 -13.77 2.02 -29.05
C ASN A 56 -12.56 2.75 -28.52
N PHE A 57 -11.39 2.30 -28.96
CA PHE A 57 -10.12 2.96 -28.66
C PHE A 57 -9.91 4.18 -29.56
N LYS A 58 -9.19 5.19 -29.07
CA LYS A 58 -8.78 6.35 -29.87
C LYS A 58 -8.01 5.90 -31.09
N THR A 59 -8.13 6.64 -32.18
CA THR A 59 -7.39 6.35 -33.41
C THR A 59 -5.88 6.39 -33.18
N GLY A 60 -5.18 5.35 -33.60
CA GLY A 60 -3.73 5.20 -33.46
C GLY A 60 -3.29 4.55 -32.13
N GLU A 61 -4.24 4.13 -31.28
CA GLU A 61 -3.89 3.36 -30.09
C GLU A 61 -3.53 1.93 -30.44
N THR A 62 -2.49 1.43 -29.79
CA THR A 62 -1.93 0.10 -30.05
C THR A 62 -2.06 -0.82 -28.83
N PHE A 63 -1.96 -2.14 -29.07
CA PHE A 63 -1.90 -3.11 -27.97
C PHE A 63 -0.65 -2.90 -27.11
N SER A 64 0.49 -2.61 -27.74
CA SER A 64 1.75 -2.36 -27.01
C SER A 64 1.63 -1.14 -26.08
N HIS A 65 0.90 -0.09 -26.47
CA HIS A 65 0.62 1.04 -25.57
C HIS A 65 -0.23 0.60 -24.36
N LEU A 66 -1.34 -0.09 -24.58
CA LEU A 66 -2.19 -0.63 -23.52
C LEU A 66 -1.41 -1.56 -22.57
N TYR A 67 -0.57 -2.42 -23.14
CA TYR A 67 0.26 -3.35 -22.37
C TYR A 67 1.35 -2.64 -21.58
N SER A 68 1.94 -1.58 -22.12
CA SER A 68 2.90 -0.74 -21.41
C SER A 68 2.30 -0.08 -20.16
N LEU A 69 1.05 0.41 -20.22
CA LEU A 69 0.32 0.91 -19.04
C LEU A 69 0.12 -0.18 -17.97
N TYR A 70 -0.19 -1.41 -18.39
CA TYR A 70 -0.28 -2.55 -17.47
C TYR A 70 1.07 -2.86 -16.82
N GLN A 71 2.17 -2.88 -17.59
CA GLN A 71 3.51 -3.16 -17.08
C GLN A 71 3.99 -2.09 -16.10
N LEU A 72 3.82 -0.83 -16.44
CA LEU A 72 4.09 0.30 -15.56
C LEU A 72 3.40 0.14 -14.20
N ASP A 73 2.09 -0.13 -14.20
CA ASP A 73 1.34 -0.29 -12.95
C ASP A 73 1.76 -1.54 -12.17
N LYS A 74 2.11 -2.63 -12.87
CA LYS A 74 2.64 -3.85 -12.25
C LYS A 74 3.96 -3.58 -11.51
N ASP A 75 4.84 -2.78 -12.08
CA ASP A 75 6.11 -2.42 -11.45
C ASP A 75 5.89 -1.48 -10.26
N ILE A 76 4.97 -0.52 -10.36
CA ILE A 76 4.55 0.30 -9.22
C ILE A 76 3.97 -0.59 -8.10
N ARG A 77 3.11 -1.57 -8.42
CA ARG A 77 2.58 -2.53 -7.42
C ARG A 77 3.69 -3.28 -6.69
N ASN A 78 4.67 -3.78 -7.43
CA ASN A 78 5.82 -4.49 -6.85
C ASN A 78 6.63 -3.58 -5.93
N GLY A 79 6.85 -2.32 -6.32
CA GLY A 79 7.52 -1.32 -5.49
C GLY A 79 6.76 -1.00 -4.21
N VAL A 80 5.46 -0.80 -4.31
CA VAL A 80 4.59 -0.57 -3.14
C VAL A 80 4.62 -1.76 -2.19
N LEU A 81 4.57 -3.00 -2.69
CA LEU A 81 4.68 -4.19 -1.84
C LEU A 81 6.01 -4.22 -1.09
N ARG A 82 7.12 -3.97 -1.77
CA ARG A 82 8.45 -3.94 -1.15
C ARG A 82 8.57 -2.82 -0.11
N ALA A 83 8.11 -1.62 -0.43
CA ALA A 83 8.12 -0.47 0.47
C ALA A 83 7.29 -0.73 1.74
N THR A 84 6.10 -1.31 1.59
CA THR A 84 5.21 -1.58 2.72
C THR A 84 5.69 -2.73 3.61
N LEU A 85 6.47 -3.69 3.09
CA LEU A 85 7.14 -4.72 3.91
C LEU A 85 8.17 -4.10 4.86
N GLU A 86 8.90 -3.08 4.46
CA GLU A 86 9.84 -2.34 5.33
C GLU A 86 9.09 -1.63 6.49
N VAL A 87 7.93 -1.04 6.21
CA VAL A 87 7.06 -0.44 7.24
C VAL A 87 6.50 -1.51 8.17
N GLU A 88 6.04 -2.64 7.63
CA GLU A 88 5.51 -3.75 8.43
C GLU A 88 6.57 -4.28 9.40
N LEU A 89 7.81 -4.46 8.93
CA LEU A 89 8.94 -4.92 9.75
C LEU A 89 9.25 -3.91 10.85
N SER A 90 9.34 -2.63 10.52
CA SER A 90 9.61 -1.55 11.48
C SER A 90 8.52 -1.47 12.55
N LEU A 91 7.25 -1.51 12.16
CA LEU A 91 6.12 -1.49 13.09
C LEU A 91 6.09 -2.72 14.01
N ARG A 92 6.33 -3.91 13.44
CA ARG A 92 6.40 -5.17 14.19
C ARG A 92 7.48 -5.11 15.28
N THR A 93 8.67 -4.67 14.92
CA THR A 93 9.80 -4.54 15.83
C THR A 93 9.51 -3.50 16.92
N ALA A 94 8.97 -2.35 16.55
CA ALA A 94 8.62 -1.29 17.50
C ALA A 94 7.56 -1.73 18.51
N ILE A 95 6.50 -2.42 18.06
CA ILE A 95 5.47 -2.97 18.96
C ILE A 95 6.08 -4.03 19.87
N ALA A 96 6.85 -5.00 19.33
CA ALA A 96 7.47 -6.07 20.10
C ALA A 96 8.39 -5.52 21.19
N TYR A 97 9.23 -4.55 20.84
CA TYR A 97 10.12 -3.88 21.79
C TYR A 97 9.34 -3.18 22.91
N THR A 98 8.35 -2.36 22.51
CA THR A 98 7.55 -1.56 23.45
C THR A 98 6.81 -2.43 24.47
N ILE A 99 6.15 -3.50 24.01
CA ILE A 99 5.39 -4.38 24.92
C ILE A 99 6.30 -5.23 25.79
N ALA A 100 7.48 -5.65 25.28
CA ALA A 100 8.45 -6.38 26.08
C ALA A 100 9.05 -5.50 27.19
N GLU A 101 9.37 -4.25 26.87
CA GLU A 101 9.92 -3.30 27.84
C GLU A 101 8.91 -2.94 28.93
N ASP A 102 7.65 -2.69 28.58
CA ASP A 102 6.62 -2.26 29.53
C ASP A 102 5.97 -3.42 30.30
N PHE A 103 5.87 -4.61 29.72
CA PHE A 103 5.10 -5.74 30.28
C PHE A 103 5.91 -7.02 30.48
N GLY A 104 7.16 -7.05 30.04
CA GLY A 104 8.04 -8.23 30.10
C GLY A 104 7.88 -9.17 28.91
N GLU A 105 8.71 -10.21 28.91
CA GLU A 105 8.81 -11.20 27.83
C GLU A 105 7.86 -12.40 27.99
N LYS A 106 7.20 -12.55 29.13
CA LYS A 106 6.32 -13.70 29.41
C LYS A 106 4.94 -13.51 28.77
N GLN A 107 4.45 -14.55 28.08
CA GLN A 107 3.13 -14.51 27.45
C GLN A 107 2.00 -14.15 28.42
N THR A 108 2.04 -14.65 29.65
CA THR A 108 1.06 -14.32 30.70
C THR A 108 0.98 -12.84 31.00
N ASP A 109 2.09 -12.13 30.86
CA ASP A 109 2.21 -10.73 31.20
C ASP A 109 1.88 -9.83 30.00
N TYR A 110 2.56 -9.99 28.86
CA TYR A 110 2.31 -9.12 27.73
C TYR A 110 1.00 -9.43 26.97
N LEU A 111 0.41 -10.63 27.07
CA LEU A 111 -0.93 -10.93 26.53
C LEU A 111 -2.07 -10.61 27.49
N ASN A 112 -1.79 -10.03 28.67
CA ASN A 112 -2.81 -9.65 29.62
C ASN A 112 -3.73 -8.54 29.02
N PRO A 113 -5.07 -8.77 28.92
CA PRO A 113 -5.99 -7.80 28.35
C PRO A 113 -5.99 -6.42 29.03
N ARG A 114 -5.61 -6.36 30.32
CA ARG A 114 -5.56 -5.11 31.11
C ARG A 114 -4.49 -4.12 30.58
N ASN A 115 -3.51 -4.60 29.83
CA ASN A 115 -2.44 -3.81 29.27
C ASN A 115 -2.91 -2.94 28.10
N TYR A 116 -4.05 -3.26 27.50
CA TYR A 116 -4.53 -2.70 26.23
C TYR A 116 -5.90 -2.05 26.35
N ARG A 117 -6.23 -1.21 25.35
CA ARG A 117 -7.59 -0.70 25.15
C ARG A 117 -8.47 -1.76 24.50
N ARG A 118 -9.74 -1.85 24.88
CA ARG A 118 -10.67 -2.83 24.30
C ARG A 118 -11.00 -2.55 22.82
N GLY A 119 -10.90 -1.28 22.40
CA GLY A 119 -11.39 -0.82 21.11
C GLY A 119 -12.91 -0.71 21.04
N HIS A 120 -13.41 -0.21 19.90
CA HIS A 120 -14.85 -0.10 19.67
C HIS A 120 -15.37 -1.34 18.94
N LYS A 121 -16.49 -1.91 19.39
CA LYS A 121 -17.16 -3.01 18.69
C LYS A 121 -17.63 -2.55 17.30
N ARG A 122 -17.40 -3.38 16.29
CA ARG A 122 -18.01 -3.18 14.97
C ARG A 122 -19.50 -3.53 15.04
N GLN A 123 -20.34 -2.88 14.23
CA GLN A 123 -21.79 -3.11 14.20
C GLN A 123 -22.18 -4.60 14.07
N ASN A 124 -21.39 -5.37 13.32
CA ASN A 124 -21.65 -6.79 13.05
C ASN A 124 -20.77 -7.75 13.87
N SER A 125 -20.23 -7.29 15.02
CA SER A 125 -19.37 -8.14 15.85
C SER A 125 -19.78 -8.09 17.32
N ASN A 126 -20.01 -9.26 17.92
CA ASN A 126 -20.29 -9.39 19.34
C ASN A 126 -19.03 -9.30 20.23
N ARG A 127 -17.83 -9.30 19.63
CA ARG A 127 -16.55 -9.27 20.37
C ARG A 127 -15.80 -7.95 20.16
N TYR A 128 -15.12 -7.49 21.21
CA TYR A 128 -14.21 -6.34 21.10
C TYR A 128 -12.98 -6.68 20.28
N PRO A 129 -12.41 -5.71 19.52
CA PRO A 129 -11.18 -5.91 18.73
C PRO A 129 -10.01 -6.48 19.52
N LEU A 130 -9.85 -6.10 20.78
CA LEU A 130 -8.80 -6.64 21.65
C LEU A 130 -8.87 -8.16 21.77
N TYR A 131 -10.04 -8.71 22.10
CA TYR A 131 -10.17 -10.16 22.27
C TYR A 131 -9.99 -10.92 20.96
N GLN A 132 -10.42 -10.32 19.83
CA GLN A 132 -10.17 -10.90 18.50
C GLN A 132 -8.66 -10.93 18.17
N LEU A 133 -7.92 -9.88 18.56
CA LEU A 133 -6.46 -9.84 18.38
C LEU A 133 -5.77 -10.87 19.27
N LEU A 134 -6.11 -10.92 20.56
CA LEU A 134 -5.52 -11.87 21.49
C LEU A 134 -5.78 -13.35 21.11
N ASP A 135 -6.98 -13.65 20.58
CA ASP A 135 -7.24 -15.01 20.04
C ASP A 135 -6.31 -15.35 18.89
N LYS A 136 -6.08 -14.40 17.97
CA LYS A 136 -5.15 -14.61 16.85
C LYS A 136 -3.71 -14.80 17.32
N LEU A 137 -3.28 -14.01 18.31
CA LEU A 137 -1.94 -14.15 18.88
C LEU A 137 -1.78 -15.49 19.60
N ASN A 138 -2.80 -15.93 20.34
CA ASN A 138 -2.79 -17.24 20.97
C ASN A 138 -2.79 -18.39 19.94
N ASN A 139 -3.50 -18.26 18.83
CA ASN A 139 -3.46 -19.25 17.74
C ASN A 139 -2.03 -19.35 17.14
N ILE A 140 -1.36 -18.21 16.91
CA ILE A 140 0.04 -18.20 16.45
C ILE A 140 0.95 -18.87 17.49
N ALA A 141 0.76 -18.58 18.80
CA ALA A 141 1.55 -19.19 19.85
C ALA A 141 1.40 -20.72 19.93
N ASN A 142 0.23 -21.23 19.54
CA ASN A 142 -0.09 -22.67 19.54
C ASN A 142 0.16 -23.34 18.19
N ASP A 143 0.65 -22.60 17.18
CA ASP A 143 0.97 -23.18 15.88
C ASP A 143 2.17 -24.16 15.98
N ASP A 144 2.09 -25.28 15.27
CA ASP A 144 3.11 -26.34 15.29
C ASP A 144 4.24 -26.12 14.26
N ILE A 145 4.40 -24.86 13.79
CA ILE A 145 5.50 -24.45 12.91
C ILE A 145 6.61 -23.71 13.65
N GLU A 146 7.82 -23.75 13.09
CA GLU A 146 8.93 -22.97 13.60
C GLU A 146 8.75 -21.46 13.31
N PRO A 147 9.15 -20.58 14.23
CA PRO A 147 9.90 -20.82 15.47
C PRO A 147 9.01 -21.08 16.71
N TYR A 148 7.66 -21.03 16.60
CA TYR A 148 6.76 -21.05 17.76
C TYR A 148 6.83 -22.36 18.50
N LYS A 149 6.84 -23.48 17.77
CA LYS A 149 7.01 -24.83 18.35
C LYS A 149 8.28 -24.92 19.19
N HIS A 150 9.41 -24.52 18.63
CA HIS A 150 10.72 -24.56 19.35
C HIS A 150 10.67 -23.75 20.65
N TYR A 151 10.15 -22.49 20.59
CA TYR A 151 10.10 -21.66 21.78
C TYR A 151 9.14 -22.21 22.84
N ARG A 152 8.01 -22.77 22.44
CA ARG A 152 7.05 -23.39 23.35
C ARG A 152 7.62 -24.64 24.03
N GLU A 153 8.24 -25.52 23.25
CA GLU A 153 8.75 -26.83 23.79
C GLU A 153 10.07 -26.70 24.56
N ASN A 154 10.99 -25.86 24.09
CA ASN A 154 12.34 -25.80 24.68
C ASN A 154 12.49 -24.64 25.68
N HIS A 155 11.68 -23.60 25.62
CA HIS A 155 11.77 -22.45 26.52
C HIS A 155 10.51 -22.26 27.39
N GLY A 156 9.43 -22.98 27.10
CA GLY A 156 8.16 -22.85 27.82
C GLY A 156 7.48 -21.46 27.69
N ASN A 157 8.00 -20.61 26.81
CA ASN A 157 7.53 -19.23 26.62
C ASN A 157 7.89 -18.74 25.20
N ILE A 158 7.01 -17.97 24.58
CA ILE A 158 7.26 -17.32 23.29
C ILE A 158 7.30 -15.81 23.53
N PRO A 159 8.47 -15.16 23.42
CA PRO A 159 8.57 -13.73 23.67
C PRO A 159 7.94 -12.90 22.54
N PRO A 160 7.59 -11.60 22.79
CA PRO A 160 6.88 -10.77 21.83
C PRO A 160 7.54 -10.68 20.43
N TRP A 161 8.87 -10.59 20.37
CA TRP A 161 9.62 -10.48 19.12
C TRP A 161 9.60 -11.74 18.27
N ILE A 162 9.28 -12.89 18.86
CA ILE A 162 9.04 -14.15 18.15
C ILE A 162 7.56 -14.27 17.79
N LEU A 163 6.65 -14.04 18.74
CA LEU A 163 5.22 -14.19 18.52
C LEU A 163 4.73 -13.31 17.35
N LEU A 164 5.17 -12.05 17.32
CA LEU A 164 4.70 -11.09 16.31
C LEU A 164 5.22 -11.39 14.89
N LYS A 165 6.17 -12.31 14.69
CA LYS A 165 6.59 -12.74 13.34
C LYS A 165 5.45 -13.34 12.52
N GLY A 166 4.51 -14.05 13.15
CA GLY A 166 3.33 -14.62 12.49
C GLY A 166 2.16 -13.64 12.33
N THR A 167 2.32 -12.40 12.77
CA THR A 167 1.24 -11.43 12.78
C THR A 167 1.18 -10.68 11.46
N SER A 168 0.04 -10.70 10.78
CA SER A 168 -0.17 -9.93 9.54
C SER A 168 -0.12 -8.43 9.77
N PHE A 169 0.23 -7.66 8.73
CA PHE A 169 0.29 -6.19 8.81
C PHE A 169 -1.02 -5.58 9.33
N GLY A 170 -2.18 -6.05 8.87
CA GLY A 170 -3.47 -5.58 9.37
C GLY A 170 -3.68 -5.83 10.87
N ASN A 171 -3.18 -6.95 11.39
CA ASN A 171 -3.20 -7.22 12.83
C ASN A 171 -2.21 -6.34 13.61
N LEU A 172 -1.04 -6.03 13.05
CA LEU A 172 -0.09 -5.06 13.65
C LEU A 172 -0.70 -3.65 13.71
N VAL A 173 -1.36 -3.20 12.65
CA VAL A 173 -2.10 -1.92 12.63
C VAL A 173 -3.19 -1.89 13.70
N ASN A 174 -3.95 -2.99 13.85
CA ASN A 174 -4.95 -3.12 14.91
C ASN A 174 -4.30 -3.13 16.31
N PHE A 175 -3.18 -3.81 16.46
CA PHE A 175 -2.43 -3.84 17.72
C PHE A 175 -1.99 -2.43 18.14
N TYR A 176 -1.35 -1.68 17.22
CA TYR A 176 -0.99 -0.29 17.48
C TYR A 176 -2.19 0.55 17.96
N LYS A 177 -3.36 0.40 17.32
CA LYS A 177 -4.58 1.14 17.71
C LYS A 177 -5.05 0.80 19.13
N LEU A 178 -4.81 -0.42 19.59
CA LEU A 178 -5.21 -0.90 20.92
C LEU A 178 -4.19 -0.60 22.02
N LEU A 179 -2.99 -0.13 21.69
CA LEU A 179 -2.02 0.35 22.66
C LEU A 179 -2.55 1.55 23.44
N LYS A 180 -2.12 1.72 24.69
CA LYS A 180 -2.38 2.92 25.51
C LYS A 180 -1.51 4.08 25.02
N PRO A 181 -1.79 5.33 25.41
CA PRO A 181 -1.07 6.51 24.90
C PRO A 181 0.45 6.40 25.00
N LYS A 182 0.99 6.05 26.17
CA LYS A 182 2.43 5.92 26.41
C LYS A 182 3.10 4.95 25.44
N GLN A 183 2.52 3.76 25.23
CA GLN A 183 3.05 2.78 24.29
C GLN A 183 2.97 3.27 22.83
N LYS A 184 1.90 4.02 22.47
CA LYS A 184 1.81 4.63 21.14
C LYS A 184 2.91 5.64 20.91
N ASP A 185 3.20 6.49 21.91
CA ASP A 185 4.29 7.48 21.81
C ASP A 185 5.63 6.79 21.55
N LYS A 186 5.91 5.71 22.29
CA LYS A 186 7.13 4.93 22.09
C LYS A 186 7.21 4.27 20.71
N VAL A 187 6.14 3.62 20.26
CA VAL A 187 6.10 3.01 18.92
C VAL A 187 6.32 4.05 17.84
N ILE A 188 5.69 5.23 17.92
CA ILE A 188 5.90 6.33 16.97
C ILE A 188 7.37 6.78 17.00
N SER A 189 7.90 7.02 18.19
CA SER A 189 9.30 7.43 18.36
C SER A 189 10.28 6.44 17.71
N ILE A 190 10.10 5.15 17.92
CA ILE A 190 10.95 4.11 17.32
C ILE A 190 10.80 4.11 15.78
N CYS A 191 9.56 4.20 15.27
CA CYS A 191 9.29 4.13 13.83
C CYS A 191 9.74 5.38 13.07
N THR A 192 9.64 6.58 13.69
CA THR A 192 9.86 7.87 13.00
C THR A 192 11.15 8.58 13.43
N GLY A 193 11.68 8.24 14.60
CA GLY A 193 12.79 8.96 15.21
C GLY A 193 12.36 10.24 15.93
N LEU A 194 11.07 10.60 15.94
CA LEU A 194 10.55 11.75 16.68
C LEU A 194 10.63 11.48 18.20
N PRO A 195 11.26 12.35 19.00
CA PRO A 195 11.30 12.18 20.45
C PRO A 195 9.89 12.17 21.07
N GLU A 196 9.65 11.28 22.05
CA GLU A 196 8.32 11.05 22.66
C GLU A 196 7.66 12.32 23.17
N GLN A 197 8.44 13.27 23.70
CA GLN A 197 7.96 14.55 24.23
C GLN A 197 7.30 15.46 23.17
N PHE A 198 7.55 15.25 21.89
CA PHE A 198 6.95 16.00 20.80
C PHE A 198 5.73 15.30 20.18
N ILE A 199 5.38 14.11 20.66
CA ILE A 199 4.29 13.32 20.11
C ILE A 199 2.96 13.76 20.74
N THR A 200 2.20 14.52 19.98
CA THR A 200 0.87 15.00 20.35
C THR A 200 -0.22 13.98 19.98
N ASP A 201 -1.45 14.19 20.47
CA ASP A 201 -2.59 13.35 20.06
C ASP A 201 -2.90 13.47 18.56
N SER A 202 -2.65 14.64 17.96
CA SER A 202 -2.74 14.85 16.50
C SER A 202 -1.75 13.97 15.73
N ILE A 203 -0.50 13.86 16.20
CA ILE A 203 0.52 12.99 15.60
C ILE A 203 0.14 11.51 15.76
N LYS A 204 -0.41 11.10 16.92
CA LYS A 204 -0.91 9.73 17.12
C LYS A 204 -2.04 9.38 16.15
N LEU A 205 -2.95 10.32 15.91
CA LEU A 205 -4.04 10.14 14.96
C LEU A 205 -3.50 10.04 13.53
N MET A 206 -2.66 10.98 13.12
CA MET A 206 -1.99 10.99 11.82
C MET A 206 -1.24 9.69 11.56
N PHE A 207 -0.43 9.21 12.51
CA PHE A 207 0.31 7.96 12.36
C PHE A 207 -0.63 6.75 12.24
N ALA A 208 -1.74 6.71 12.99
CA ALA A 208 -2.74 5.65 12.86
C ALA A 208 -3.42 5.66 11.47
N GLN A 209 -3.70 6.83 10.91
CA GLN A 209 -4.27 7.00 9.57
C GLN A 209 -3.25 6.61 8.50
N ALA A 210 -1.98 7.01 8.64
CA ALA A 210 -0.89 6.62 7.76
C ALA A 210 -0.75 5.09 7.68
N LEU A 211 -0.73 4.39 8.82
CA LEU A 211 -0.70 2.93 8.85
C LEU A 211 -1.92 2.30 8.15
N CYS A 212 -3.12 2.87 8.31
CA CYS A 212 -4.32 2.38 7.62
C CYS A 212 -4.24 2.58 6.11
N MET A 213 -3.71 3.72 5.65
CA MET A 213 -3.53 3.99 4.24
C MET A 213 -2.47 3.06 3.63
N ILE A 214 -1.30 2.93 4.26
CA ILE A 214 -0.25 2.00 3.82
C ILE A 214 -0.81 0.57 3.71
N HIS A 215 -1.58 0.11 4.70
CA HIS A 215 -2.23 -1.19 4.66
C HIS A 215 -3.23 -1.33 3.49
N SER A 216 -3.99 -0.27 3.17
CA SER A 216 -4.91 -0.24 2.04
C SER A 216 -4.16 -0.41 0.71
N TYR A 217 -3.08 0.34 0.51
CA TYR A 217 -2.24 0.24 -0.69
C TYR A 217 -1.54 -1.11 -0.80
N ARG A 218 -1.02 -1.63 0.31
CA ARG A 218 -0.42 -2.98 0.36
C ARG A 218 -1.40 -4.05 -0.09
N ASN A 219 -2.63 -4.00 0.40
CA ASN A 219 -3.65 -4.97 0.03
C ASN A 219 -4.07 -4.82 -1.45
N ARG A 220 -4.24 -3.58 -1.93
CA ARG A 220 -4.55 -3.32 -3.34
C ARG A 220 -3.46 -3.88 -4.26
N ALA A 221 -2.18 -3.65 -3.91
CA ALA A 221 -1.04 -4.17 -4.66
C ALA A 221 -0.96 -5.70 -4.64
N ALA A 222 -1.18 -6.33 -3.47
CA ALA A 222 -1.13 -7.78 -3.30
C ALA A 222 -2.24 -8.54 -4.07
N HIS A 223 -3.36 -7.87 -4.34
CA HIS A 223 -4.50 -8.44 -5.07
C HIS A 223 -4.57 -7.96 -6.52
N SER A 224 -3.46 -7.58 -7.12
CA SER A 224 -3.33 -7.16 -8.53
C SER A 224 -4.22 -5.98 -8.94
N GLY A 225 -4.77 -5.23 -7.98
CA GLY A 225 -5.62 -4.09 -8.29
C GLY A 225 -4.80 -2.93 -8.86
N ARG A 226 -5.31 -2.26 -9.92
CA ARG A 226 -4.68 -1.08 -10.51
C ARG A 226 -4.34 -0.05 -9.43
N LEU A 227 -3.11 0.48 -9.46
CA LEU A 227 -2.53 1.23 -8.34
C LEU A 227 -2.23 2.70 -8.68
N PHE A 228 -1.70 3.03 -9.86
CA PHE A 228 -1.29 4.40 -10.16
C PHE A 228 -2.45 5.41 -10.09
N SER A 229 -3.68 4.98 -10.38
CA SER A 229 -4.90 5.77 -10.25
C SER A 229 -5.72 5.46 -9.00
N TYR A 230 -5.22 4.59 -8.10
CA TYR A 230 -5.97 4.18 -6.91
C TYR A 230 -6.09 5.32 -5.91
N ARG A 231 -7.31 5.51 -5.40
CA ARG A 231 -7.61 6.41 -4.29
C ARG A 231 -8.03 5.57 -3.08
N SER A 232 -7.24 5.65 -2.02
CA SER A 232 -7.57 4.95 -0.77
C SER A 232 -8.90 5.47 -0.20
N GLN A 233 -9.73 4.55 0.29
CA GLN A 233 -10.90 4.94 1.10
C GLN A 233 -10.50 5.43 2.50
N LYS A 234 -9.25 5.24 2.89
CA LYS A 234 -8.67 5.76 4.13
C LYS A 234 -8.03 7.09 3.81
N ILE A 235 -8.69 8.15 4.24
CA ILE A 235 -8.29 9.54 4.00
C ILE A 235 -7.33 9.95 5.12
N MET A 236 -6.28 10.70 4.77
CA MET A 236 -5.46 11.43 5.74
C MET A 236 -6.22 12.71 6.12
N GLU A 237 -6.61 12.84 7.39
CA GLU A 237 -7.16 14.10 7.89
C GLU A 237 -6.06 15.17 7.90
N TYR A 238 -6.47 16.43 7.74
CA TYR A 238 -5.52 17.52 7.75
C TYR A 238 -4.70 17.56 9.04
N ASN A 239 -3.40 17.59 8.87
CA ASN A 239 -2.42 17.66 9.95
C ASN A 239 -1.30 18.60 9.49
N GLU A 240 -1.11 19.73 10.18
CA GLU A 240 -0.13 20.74 9.81
C GLU A 240 1.29 20.16 9.63
N PRO A 241 1.85 19.38 10.59
CA PRO A 241 3.15 18.75 10.40
C PRO A 241 3.31 17.93 9.13
N LEU A 242 2.26 17.19 8.74
CA LEU A 242 2.29 16.37 7.52
C LEU A 242 2.07 17.21 6.26
N HIS A 243 0.99 18.02 6.24
CA HIS A 243 0.56 18.67 5.00
C HIS A 243 1.38 19.92 4.69
N GLU A 244 1.64 20.78 5.70
CA GLU A 244 2.38 22.02 5.45
C GLU A 244 3.90 21.85 5.51
N LYS A 245 4.42 20.96 6.39
CA LYS A 245 5.89 20.85 6.58
C LYS A 245 6.54 19.73 5.75
N ILE A 246 5.80 18.64 5.46
CA ILE A 246 6.34 17.50 4.71
C ILE A 246 5.85 17.53 3.26
N MET A 247 4.53 17.71 3.05
CA MET A 247 3.95 17.76 1.70
C MET A 247 4.07 19.13 1.04
N GLU A 248 4.36 20.17 1.81
CA GLU A 248 4.47 21.57 1.35
C GLU A 248 3.20 22.04 0.61
N ILE A 249 2.03 21.61 1.07
CA ILE A 249 0.73 21.99 0.51
C ILE A 249 -0.03 22.91 1.46
N THR A 250 -0.81 23.80 0.86
CA THR A 250 -1.67 24.73 1.58
C THR A 250 -2.95 24.05 2.07
N ARG A 251 -3.64 24.70 3.00
CA ARG A 251 -4.98 24.25 3.44
C ARG A 251 -6.00 24.25 2.30
N GLU A 252 -5.87 25.16 1.35
CA GLU A 252 -6.74 25.24 0.18
C GLU A 252 -6.53 24.05 -0.76
N GLU A 253 -5.27 23.70 -1.07
CA GLU A 253 -4.94 22.52 -1.86
C GLU A 253 -5.43 21.23 -1.19
N TYR A 254 -5.28 21.13 0.14
CA TYR A 254 -5.87 20.01 0.89
C TYR A 254 -7.39 19.96 0.72
N ASN A 255 -8.10 21.07 0.84
CA ASN A 255 -9.56 21.11 0.66
C ASN A 255 -9.98 20.71 -0.75
N ASN A 256 -9.12 20.91 -1.74
CA ASN A 256 -9.29 20.47 -3.13
C ASN A 256 -8.87 18.99 -3.34
N GLY A 257 -8.54 18.25 -2.28
CA GLY A 257 -8.26 16.80 -2.30
C GLY A 257 -6.78 16.42 -2.34
N VAL A 258 -5.85 17.38 -2.48
CA VAL A 258 -4.41 17.11 -2.49
C VAL A 258 -3.95 16.66 -1.10
N GLY A 259 -3.13 15.63 -1.02
CA GLY A 259 -2.61 15.11 0.26
C GLY A 259 -3.61 14.25 1.07
N GLN A 260 -4.86 14.07 0.57
CA GLN A 260 -5.84 13.24 1.24
C GLN A 260 -5.67 11.75 0.90
N THR A 261 -5.42 11.45 -0.36
CA THR A 261 -5.29 10.09 -0.92
C THR A 261 -4.31 10.10 -2.11
N GLY A 262 -4.15 8.97 -2.81
CA GLY A 262 -3.31 8.90 -4.00
C GLY A 262 -1.85 8.55 -3.70
N LEU A 263 -1.05 8.36 -4.77
CA LEU A 263 0.36 7.98 -4.61
C LEU A 263 1.21 9.12 -4.05
N PHE A 264 0.88 10.38 -4.35
CA PHE A 264 1.51 11.54 -3.72
C PHE A 264 1.43 11.49 -2.20
N THR A 265 0.22 11.21 -1.68
CA THR A 265 0.01 11.07 -0.24
C THR A 265 0.78 9.88 0.33
N LEU A 266 0.74 8.72 -0.37
CA LEU A 266 1.47 7.53 0.07
C LEU A 266 2.98 7.79 0.12
N GLN A 267 3.56 8.46 -0.86
CA GLN A 267 4.98 8.84 -0.87
C GLN A 267 5.36 9.62 0.38
N ASN A 268 4.60 10.65 0.70
CA ASN A 268 4.88 11.52 1.83
C ASN A 268 4.69 10.83 3.18
N ILE A 269 3.69 9.95 3.33
CA ILE A 269 3.56 9.18 4.57
C ILE A 269 4.62 8.09 4.72
N LEU A 270 5.22 7.59 3.63
CA LEU A 270 6.37 6.68 3.72
C LEU A 270 7.65 7.41 4.15
N SER A 271 7.80 8.70 3.81
CA SER A 271 8.97 9.50 4.18
C SER A 271 9.06 9.83 5.68
N ILE A 272 7.95 9.75 6.44
CA ILE A 272 7.97 9.99 7.89
C ILE A 272 8.68 8.87 8.67
N PHE A 273 8.89 7.69 8.07
CA PHE A 273 9.54 6.58 8.75
C PHE A 273 11.06 6.77 8.77
N LYS A 274 11.67 6.50 9.94
CA LYS A 274 13.13 6.54 10.11
C LYS A 274 13.86 5.59 9.14
N ASN A 275 13.24 4.45 8.81
CA ASN A 275 13.73 3.55 7.77
C ASN A 275 13.41 4.13 6.39
N GLN A 276 14.35 4.93 5.85
CA GLN A 276 14.21 5.58 4.55
C GLN A 276 14.16 4.61 3.35
N ARG A 277 14.44 3.32 3.58
CA ARG A 277 14.36 2.30 2.53
C ARG A 277 12.95 2.15 1.98
N SER A 278 11.90 2.33 2.82
CA SER A 278 10.51 2.30 2.37
C SER A 278 10.20 3.40 1.35
N GLY A 279 10.59 4.65 1.64
CA GLY A 279 10.44 5.78 0.71
C GLY A 279 11.23 5.56 -0.58
N PHE A 280 12.51 5.16 -0.47
CA PHE A 280 13.36 4.90 -1.63
C PHE A 280 12.78 3.82 -2.57
N LEU A 281 12.33 2.68 -2.04
CA LEU A 281 11.78 1.59 -2.86
C LEU A 281 10.50 2.03 -3.59
N PHE A 282 9.67 2.83 -2.93
CA PHE A 282 8.47 3.41 -3.52
C PHE A 282 8.84 4.39 -4.64
N GLU A 283 9.62 5.41 -4.33
CA GLU A 283 10.02 6.44 -5.30
C GLU A 283 10.71 5.85 -6.52
N PHE A 284 11.68 4.97 -6.32
CA PHE A 284 12.37 4.29 -7.42
C PHE A 284 11.36 3.61 -8.35
N SER A 285 10.43 2.83 -7.79
CA SER A 285 9.47 2.10 -8.62
C SER A 285 8.52 3.02 -9.37
N VAL A 286 8.01 4.08 -8.73
CA VAL A 286 7.07 5.02 -9.37
C VAL A 286 7.77 5.80 -10.47
N TYR A 287 8.87 6.48 -10.15
CA TYR A 287 9.51 7.40 -11.08
C TYR A 287 10.24 6.68 -12.20
N TYR A 288 10.91 5.56 -11.92
CA TYR A 288 11.53 4.74 -12.94
C TYR A 288 10.52 4.17 -13.93
N SER A 289 9.42 3.58 -13.44
CA SER A 289 8.42 2.96 -14.30
C SER A 289 7.68 3.99 -15.16
N ILE A 290 7.34 5.16 -14.59
CA ILE A 290 6.73 6.26 -15.35
C ILE A 290 7.72 6.82 -16.36
N GLY A 291 8.97 7.04 -15.97
CA GLY A 291 10.03 7.52 -16.88
C GLY A 291 10.26 6.58 -18.04
N TYR A 292 10.33 5.26 -17.77
CA TYR A 292 10.48 4.25 -18.82
C TYR A 292 9.30 4.23 -19.78
N HIS A 293 8.07 4.25 -19.26
CA HIS A 293 6.86 4.31 -20.09
C HIS A 293 6.83 5.57 -20.97
N CYS A 294 7.13 6.74 -20.39
CA CYS A 294 7.10 8.02 -21.11
C CYS A 294 8.21 8.17 -22.17
N GLN A 295 9.24 7.32 -22.19
CA GLN A 295 10.19 7.27 -23.31
C GLN A 295 9.52 6.84 -24.63
N TYR A 296 8.50 5.98 -24.54
CA TYR A 296 7.75 5.46 -25.69
C TYR A 296 6.43 6.20 -25.90
N TYR A 297 5.78 6.65 -24.80
CA TYR A 297 4.47 7.30 -24.79
C TYR A 297 4.54 8.64 -24.02
N PRO A 298 5.27 9.65 -24.55
CA PRO A 298 5.49 10.92 -23.83
C PRO A 298 4.22 11.73 -23.60
N SER A 299 3.17 11.51 -24.39
CA SER A 299 1.84 12.15 -24.22
C SER A 299 1.15 11.76 -22.92
N ASP A 300 1.51 10.64 -22.33
CA ASP A 300 0.87 10.13 -21.11
C ASP A 300 1.38 10.78 -19.82
N LEU A 301 2.43 11.59 -19.91
CA LEU A 301 3.02 12.21 -18.70
C LEU A 301 1.99 13.03 -17.92
N ASP A 302 1.18 13.84 -18.59
CA ASP A 302 0.19 14.69 -17.92
C ASP A 302 -0.93 13.85 -17.29
N LEU A 303 -1.40 12.81 -17.99
CA LEU A 303 -2.33 11.82 -17.46
C LEU A 303 -1.78 11.13 -16.21
N LEU A 304 -0.53 10.66 -16.25
CA LEU A 304 0.09 9.95 -15.13
C LEU A 304 0.33 10.88 -13.93
N CYS A 305 0.66 12.16 -14.16
CA CYS A 305 0.72 13.16 -13.09
C CYS A 305 -0.64 13.33 -12.41
N GLU A 306 -1.71 13.50 -13.18
CA GLU A 306 -3.08 13.62 -12.66
C GLU A 306 -3.48 12.35 -11.88
N GLN A 307 -3.27 11.18 -12.47
CA GLN A 307 -3.68 9.92 -11.87
C GLN A 307 -2.88 9.56 -10.62
N THR A 308 -1.62 9.92 -10.50
CA THR A 308 -0.79 9.72 -9.30
C THR A 308 -0.97 10.82 -8.27
N MET A 309 -1.53 11.96 -8.65
CA MET A 309 -1.59 13.23 -7.89
C MET A 309 -0.21 13.81 -7.58
N ILE A 310 0.83 13.42 -8.31
CA ILE A 310 2.17 14.00 -8.21
C ILE A 310 2.25 15.14 -9.24
N ASN A 311 2.58 16.35 -8.80
CA ASN A 311 2.68 17.47 -9.73
C ASN A 311 3.81 17.25 -10.76
N LYS A 312 3.68 17.87 -11.94
CA LYS A 312 4.57 17.64 -13.08
C LYS A 312 6.04 17.94 -12.78
N ASN A 313 6.33 18.97 -12.00
CA ASN A 313 7.69 19.34 -11.66
C ASN A 313 8.36 18.28 -10.77
N ASP A 314 7.63 17.77 -9.77
CA ASP A 314 8.11 16.70 -8.90
C ASP A 314 8.27 15.40 -9.68
N MET A 315 7.33 15.10 -10.58
CA MET A 315 7.41 13.93 -11.46
C MET A 315 8.67 13.98 -12.33
N LEU A 316 8.93 15.08 -13.00
CA LEU A 316 10.13 15.22 -13.86
C LEU A 316 11.44 15.15 -13.06
N ARG A 317 11.50 15.79 -11.88
CA ARG A 317 12.65 15.68 -10.97
C ARG A 317 12.89 14.25 -10.51
N GLY A 318 11.81 13.54 -10.17
CA GLY A 318 11.87 12.15 -9.77
C GLY A 318 12.34 11.24 -10.90
N ILE A 319 11.83 11.40 -12.11
CA ILE A 319 12.26 10.67 -13.30
C ILE A 319 13.76 10.92 -13.55
N GLU A 320 14.20 12.18 -13.55
CA GLU A 320 15.63 12.50 -13.75
C GLU A 320 16.54 11.86 -12.70
N LYS A 321 16.10 11.82 -11.44
CA LYS A 321 16.84 11.21 -10.32
C LYS A 321 17.04 9.70 -10.48
N TYR A 322 16.06 9.00 -11.05
CA TYR A 322 16.04 7.54 -11.09
C TYR A 322 16.24 6.93 -12.51
N SER A 323 16.37 7.75 -13.56
CA SER A 323 16.67 7.30 -14.93
C SER A 323 18.16 7.24 -15.25
N LYS A 324 19.02 7.67 -14.33
CA LYS A 324 20.49 7.60 -14.40
C LYS A 324 20.97 6.34 -13.69
#